data_069e09dbe3bd2b02d607fa2b7e6a9471
#
_entry.id   069e09dbe3bd2b02d607fa2b7e6a9471
#
_cell.length_a   1.000
_cell.length_b   1.000
_cell.length_c   1.000
_cell.angle_alpha   90.00
_cell.angle_beta   90.00
_cell.angle_gamma   90.00
#
_symmetry.space_group_name_H-M   'P 1'
#
loop_
_entity.id
_entity.type
_entity.pdbx_description
1 polymer ?
#
loop_
_entity_poly.entity_id
_entity_poly.type
_entity_poly.pdbx_seq_one_letter_code
_entity_poly.pdbx_strand_id
1 'polypeptide(L)'
;FTGSGPTSDEWKRGAEAHHRMAERATKLGMKLALEPLNRFESHYLNTSEQAKRYAGMVDHPAFGIMYDTFHAHIEEKSQTEAIHELGSVMNVLHVSENDRGIPGTGQIDFAGIFAAAQDQKFDGWVVLEAFGSGLPELAAATRIWRPMFKDHETLFQEGGDFIRSCWSQVEVQV
;
A
#
# COMPACT_ATOMS: atom_id res chain seq x y z
N PHE A 1 16.43 10.92 -11.53
CA PHE A 1 16.98 10.02 -10.49
C PHE A 1 18.49 10.22 -10.41
N THR A 2 19.04 10.32 -9.20
CA THR A 2 20.46 10.59 -8.93
C THR A 2 21.34 9.34 -8.95
N GLY A 3 20.74 8.14 -9.10
CA GLY A 3 21.42 6.85 -9.01
C GLY A 3 21.75 6.40 -7.57
N SER A 4 21.23 7.11 -6.58
CA SER A 4 21.34 6.78 -5.15
C SER A 4 20.00 6.92 -4.45
N GLY A 5 19.84 6.25 -3.32
CA GLY A 5 18.70 6.47 -2.42
C GLY A 5 18.72 7.85 -1.77
N PRO A 6 17.71 8.19 -0.97
CA PRO A 6 17.61 9.49 -0.31
C PRO A 6 18.73 9.69 0.71
N THR A 7 19.18 10.92 0.83
CA THR A 7 20.16 11.34 1.83
C THR A 7 19.52 11.44 3.23
N SER A 8 20.35 11.42 4.27
CA SER A 8 19.87 11.62 5.64
C SER A 8 19.14 12.97 5.83
N ASP A 9 19.57 14.00 5.10
CA ASP A 9 18.93 15.32 5.18
C ASP A 9 17.57 15.35 4.47
N GLU A 10 17.41 14.61 3.38
CA GLU A 10 16.11 14.45 2.72
C GLU A 10 15.14 13.71 3.64
N TRP A 11 15.59 12.63 4.31
CA TRP A 11 14.76 11.92 5.28
C TRP A 11 14.32 12.83 6.43
N LYS A 12 15.23 13.62 7.01
CA LYS A 12 14.91 14.56 8.09
C LYS A 12 13.90 15.62 7.65
N ARG A 13 14.15 16.29 6.53
CA ARG A 13 13.22 17.30 6.01
C ARG A 13 11.84 16.73 5.70
N GLY A 14 11.80 15.54 5.10
CA GLY A 14 10.54 14.84 4.83
C GLY A 14 9.80 14.50 6.11
N ALA A 15 10.47 13.92 7.11
CA ALA A 15 9.87 13.55 8.39
C ALA A 15 9.33 14.78 9.14
N GLU A 16 10.09 15.87 9.21
CA GLU A 16 9.64 17.12 9.83
C GLU A 16 8.42 17.73 9.10
N ALA A 17 8.37 17.63 7.77
CA ALA A 17 7.22 18.09 7.00
C ALA A 17 5.99 17.23 7.28
N HIS A 18 6.12 15.90 7.27
CA HIS A 18 5.03 14.98 7.59
C HIS A 18 4.57 15.09 9.05
N HIS A 19 5.48 15.36 10.00
CA HIS A 19 5.08 15.64 11.38
C HIS A 19 4.13 16.83 11.47
N ARG A 20 4.49 17.98 10.85
CA ARG A 20 3.62 19.17 10.80
C ARG A 20 2.29 18.89 10.07
N MET A 21 2.31 18.08 9.01
CA MET A 21 1.08 17.67 8.31
C MET A 21 0.20 16.81 9.23
N ALA A 22 0.79 15.88 9.99
CA ALA A 22 0.07 15.03 10.93
C ALA A 22 -0.55 15.82 12.09
N GLU A 23 0.16 16.84 12.63
CA GLU A 23 -0.44 17.79 13.58
C GLU A 23 -1.67 18.50 13.01
N ARG A 24 -1.60 18.90 11.73
CA ARG A 24 -2.74 19.53 11.05
C ARG A 24 -3.88 18.54 10.82
N ALA A 25 -3.57 17.32 10.38
CA ALA A 25 -4.55 16.25 10.18
C ALA A 25 -5.30 15.94 11.49
N THR A 26 -4.60 15.86 12.61
CA THR A 26 -5.20 15.66 13.96
C THR A 26 -6.25 16.72 14.28
N LYS A 27 -5.99 17.99 14.00
CA LYS A 27 -6.95 19.08 14.22
C LYS A 27 -8.20 18.97 13.38
N LEU A 28 -8.13 18.20 12.29
CA LEU A 28 -9.25 17.93 11.37
C LEU A 28 -9.90 16.56 11.60
N GLY A 29 -9.45 15.81 12.62
CA GLY A 29 -9.93 14.44 12.89
C GLY A 29 -9.49 13.43 11.83
N MET A 30 -8.38 13.69 11.12
CA MET A 30 -7.85 12.86 10.03
C MET A 30 -6.57 12.16 10.44
N LYS A 31 -6.27 11.07 9.74
CA LYS A 31 -4.94 10.42 9.76
C LYS A 31 -4.28 10.56 8.40
N LEU A 32 -2.97 10.52 8.37
CA LEU A 32 -2.16 10.43 7.16
C LEU A 32 -1.73 8.97 6.94
N ALA A 33 -1.64 8.58 5.69
CA ALA A 33 -1.04 7.33 5.26
C ALA A 33 -0.02 7.63 4.17
N LEU A 34 1.25 7.25 4.40
CA LEU A 34 2.29 7.37 3.40
C LEU A 34 2.44 6.04 2.69
N GLU A 35 2.45 6.07 1.37
CA GLU A 35 2.64 4.90 0.52
C GLU A 35 4.11 4.80 0.06
N PRO A 36 4.82 3.72 0.43
CA PRO A 36 6.07 3.35 -0.22
C PRO A 36 5.79 2.88 -1.65
N LEU A 37 6.47 3.48 -2.61
CA LEU A 37 6.33 3.11 -4.03
C LEU A 37 7.49 2.23 -4.47
N ASN A 38 7.28 1.44 -5.53
CA ASN A 38 8.36 0.65 -6.11
C ASN A 38 9.49 1.54 -6.68
N ARG A 39 10.69 0.97 -6.84
CA ARG A 39 11.91 1.66 -7.30
C ARG A 39 11.81 2.30 -8.68
N PHE A 40 10.85 1.89 -9.52
CA PHE A 40 10.67 2.46 -10.86
C PHE A 40 9.89 3.77 -10.81
N GLU A 41 9.18 4.04 -9.70
CA GLU A 41 8.36 5.24 -9.50
C GLU A 41 8.96 6.21 -8.49
N SER A 42 9.65 5.71 -7.47
CA SER A 42 10.29 6.54 -6.45
C SER A 42 11.64 5.97 -6.02
N HIS A 43 12.57 6.85 -5.64
CA HIS A 43 13.83 6.47 -5.02
C HIS A 43 13.83 6.70 -3.49
N TYR A 44 12.71 7.17 -2.93
CA TYR A 44 12.69 7.68 -1.56
C TYR A 44 12.40 6.60 -0.51
N LEU A 45 11.26 5.95 -0.59
CA LEU A 45 10.84 4.85 0.29
C LEU A 45 10.28 3.73 -0.58
N ASN A 46 10.87 2.56 -0.50
CA ASN A 46 10.49 1.43 -1.35
C ASN A 46 10.09 0.19 -0.54
N THR A 47 10.59 0.02 0.68
CA THR A 47 10.35 -1.19 1.48
C THR A 47 9.64 -0.88 2.80
N SER A 48 9.01 -1.92 3.37
CA SER A 48 8.36 -1.87 4.68
C SER A 48 9.34 -1.50 5.80
N GLU A 49 10.58 -1.99 5.76
CA GLU A 49 11.63 -1.62 6.71
C GLU A 49 11.91 -0.12 6.66
N GLN A 50 12.11 0.43 5.46
CA GLN A 50 12.32 1.86 5.27
C GLN A 50 11.11 2.68 5.75
N ALA A 51 9.89 2.23 5.41
CA ALA A 51 8.66 2.90 5.79
C ALA A 51 8.46 2.93 7.31
N LYS A 52 8.69 1.81 7.99
CA LYS A 52 8.62 1.73 9.46
C LYS A 52 9.63 2.66 10.12
N ARG A 53 10.88 2.62 9.66
CA ARG A 53 11.93 3.53 10.14
C ARG A 53 11.52 5.00 9.94
N TYR A 54 10.96 5.32 8.79
CA TYR A 54 10.50 6.66 8.47
C TYR A 54 9.33 7.10 9.35
N ALA A 55 8.35 6.22 9.59
CA ALA A 55 7.25 6.49 10.52
C ALA A 55 7.77 6.81 11.94
N GLY A 56 8.80 6.09 12.40
CA GLY A 56 9.49 6.39 13.65
C GLY A 56 10.19 7.75 13.65
N MET A 57 10.66 8.24 12.50
CA MET A 57 11.25 9.59 12.39
C MET A 57 10.18 10.70 12.37
N VAL A 58 9.02 10.43 11.78
CA VAL A 58 7.87 11.35 11.80
C VAL A 58 7.31 11.48 13.21
N ASP A 59 7.30 10.39 13.97
CA ASP A 59 6.93 10.33 15.40
C ASP A 59 5.62 11.07 15.72
N HIS A 60 4.54 10.66 15.06
CA HIS A 60 3.22 11.26 15.28
C HIS A 60 2.09 10.23 15.17
N PRO A 61 1.13 10.16 16.15
CA PRO A 61 0.09 9.13 16.17
C PRO A 61 -0.93 9.22 15.03
N ALA A 62 -1.05 10.36 14.36
CA ALA A 62 -1.89 10.54 13.19
C ALA A 62 -1.16 10.23 11.86
N PHE A 63 0.09 9.76 11.92
CA PHE A 63 0.85 9.33 10.75
C PHE A 63 0.97 7.81 10.74
N GLY A 64 0.71 7.19 9.60
CA GLY A 64 0.87 5.77 9.39
C GLY A 64 1.33 5.46 7.97
N ILE A 65 1.38 4.18 7.67
CA ILE A 65 1.86 3.66 6.40
C ILE A 65 0.70 3.00 5.66
N MET A 66 0.58 3.31 4.38
CA MET A 66 -0.23 2.58 3.42
C MET A 66 0.63 1.47 2.82
N TYR A 67 0.22 0.23 3.00
CA TYR A 67 0.86 -0.90 2.32
C TYR A 67 0.11 -1.18 1.02
N ASP A 68 0.80 -1.12 -0.10
CA ASP A 68 0.25 -1.50 -1.40
C ASP A 68 0.86 -2.80 -1.89
N THR A 69 0.01 -3.78 -2.20
CA THR A 69 0.43 -5.14 -2.56
C THR A 69 1.13 -5.22 -3.91
N PHE A 70 0.85 -4.30 -4.85
CA PHE A 70 1.55 -4.22 -6.13
C PHE A 70 2.98 -3.69 -5.96
N HIS A 71 3.16 -2.58 -5.23
CA HIS A 71 4.48 -2.03 -4.98
C HIS A 71 5.33 -3.02 -4.20
N ALA A 72 4.77 -3.64 -3.17
CA ALA A 72 5.43 -4.65 -2.36
C ALA A 72 5.78 -5.91 -3.15
N HIS A 73 4.96 -6.33 -4.13
CA HIS A 73 5.28 -7.47 -5.00
C HIS A 73 6.57 -7.29 -5.78
N ILE A 74 6.94 -6.05 -6.09
CA ILE A 74 8.19 -5.72 -6.78
C ILE A 74 9.38 -5.64 -5.81
N GLU A 75 9.17 -5.12 -4.60
CA GLU A 75 10.23 -4.73 -3.68
C GLU A 75 10.53 -5.74 -2.59
N GLU A 76 9.50 -6.43 -2.06
CA GLU A 76 9.63 -7.30 -0.91
C GLU A 76 9.97 -8.74 -1.30
N LYS A 77 10.76 -9.41 -0.47
CA LYS A 77 11.05 -10.84 -0.63
C LYS A 77 9.90 -11.71 -0.13
N SER A 78 9.19 -11.23 0.87
CA SER A 78 8.02 -11.85 1.47
C SER A 78 7.06 -10.76 1.89
N GLN A 79 5.89 -10.72 1.28
CA GLN A 79 4.87 -9.73 1.62
C GLN A 79 4.30 -9.97 3.04
N THR A 80 4.21 -11.22 3.46
CA THR A 80 3.80 -11.60 4.81
C THR A 80 4.75 -11.02 5.88
N GLU A 81 6.07 -11.23 5.69
CA GLU A 81 7.07 -10.68 6.60
C GLU A 81 7.08 -9.14 6.58
N ALA A 82 6.89 -8.53 5.43
CA ALA A 82 6.81 -7.09 5.28
C ALA A 82 5.64 -6.47 6.06
N ILE A 83 4.48 -7.13 6.08
CA ILE A 83 3.33 -6.70 6.89
C ILE A 83 3.63 -6.85 8.39
N HIS A 84 4.24 -7.96 8.80
CA HIS A 84 4.68 -8.13 10.19
C HIS A 84 5.73 -7.09 10.59
N GLU A 85 6.64 -6.71 9.68
CA GLU A 85 7.61 -5.64 9.92
C GLU A 85 6.93 -4.29 10.17
N LEU A 86 5.91 -3.92 9.38
CA LEU A 86 5.16 -2.68 9.60
C LEU A 86 4.42 -2.69 10.95
N GLY A 87 3.78 -3.80 11.29
CA GLY A 87 3.01 -3.91 12.52
C GLY A 87 1.95 -2.81 12.64
N SER A 88 1.85 -2.19 13.82
CA SER A 88 0.82 -1.19 14.15
C SER A 88 0.96 0.15 13.41
N VAL A 89 2.04 0.39 12.67
CA VAL A 89 2.16 1.63 11.89
C VAL A 89 1.42 1.56 10.56
N MET A 90 1.02 0.35 10.11
CA MET A 90 0.18 0.19 8.94
C MET A 90 -1.26 0.60 9.27
N ASN A 91 -1.81 1.58 8.56
CA ASN A 91 -3.17 2.08 8.77
C ASN A 91 -4.04 2.01 7.51
N VAL A 92 -3.47 1.69 6.34
CA VAL A 92 -4.18 1.43 5.09
C VAL A 92 -3.52 0.25 4.39
N LEU A 93 -4.35 -0.63 3.82
CA LEU A 93 -3.94 -1.73 2.95
C LEU A 93 -4.57 -1.53 1.57
N HIS A 94 -3.78 -1.18 0.57
CA HIS A 94 -4.17 -1.20 -0.83
C HIS A 94 -4.04 -2.61 -1.38
N VAL A 95 -5.16 -3.15 -1.84
CA VAL A 95 -5.28 -4.47 -2.46
C VAL A 95 -5.24 -4.26 -3.98
N SER A 96 -4.07 -4.41 -4.54
CA SER A 96 -3.78 -4.20 -5.95
C SER A 96 -3.07 -5.42 -6.53
N GLU A 97 -3.53 -5.93 -7.66
CA GLU A 97 -2.92 -7.11 -8.29
C GLU A 97 -1.56 -6.76 -8.92
N ASN A 98 -0.72 -7.77 -9.13
CA ASN A 98 0.62 -7.58 -9.71
C ASN A 98 0.62 -6.95 -11.12
N ASP A 99 -0.50 -6.96 -11.80
CA ASP A 99 -0.69 -6.31 -13.10
C ASP A 99 -1.65 -5.10 -13.05
N ARG A 100 -2.07 -4.67 -11.85
CA ARG A 100 -3.06 -3.60 -11.62
C ARG A 100 -4.47 -3.93 -12.09
N GLY A 101 -4.77 -5.21 -12.34
CA GLY A 101 -6.09 -5.71 -12.71
C GLY A 101 -6.99 -6.03 -11.50
N ILE A 102 -7.91 -6.97 -11.68
CA ILE A 102 -8.82 -7.41 -10.62
C ILE A 102 -8.04 -8.24 -9.60
N PRO A 103 -8.06 -7.90 -8.30
CA PRO A 103 -7.42 -8.69 -7.27
C PRO A 103 -7.85 -10.16 -7.28
N GLY A 104 -6.88 -11.07 -7.15
CA GLY A 104 -7.11 -12.51 -7.18
C GLY A 104 -7.05 -13.15 -8.56
N THR A 105 -6.86 -12.36 -9.62
CA THR A 105 -6.70 -12.90 -10.99
C THR A 105 -5.24 -13.05 -11.44
N GLY A 106 -4.29 -12.62 -10.60
CA GLY A 106 -2.86 -12.63 -10.91
C GLY A 106 -2.04 -13.55 -10.01
N GLN A 107 -0.95 -13.04 -9.45
CA GLN A 107 0.09 -13.83 -8.78
C GLN A 107 0.30 -13.49 -7.31
N ILE A 108 -0.43 -12.53 -6.75
CA ILE A 108 -0.27 -12.10 -5.37
C ILE A 108 -0.95 -13.09 -4.42
N ASP A 109 -0.24 -13.50 -3.38
CA ASP A 109 -0.78 -14.34 -2.29
C ASP A 109 -1.58 -13.49 -1.29
N PHE A 110 -2.80 -13.12 -1.67
CA PHE A 110 -3.68 -12.34 -0.80
C PHE A 110 -4.09 -13.08 0.47
N ALA A 111 -4.17 -14.41 0.45
CA ALA A 111 -4.51 -15.17 1.64
C ALA A 111 -3.44 -15.02 2.73
N GLY A 112 -2.16 -15.17 2.35
CA GLY A 112 -1.03 -14.94 3.26
C GLY A 112 -0.95 -13.48 3.74
N ILE A 113 -1.21 -12.52 2.86
CA ILE A 113 -1.23 -11.08 3.18
C ILE A 113 -2.32 -10.76 4.21
N PHE A 114 -3.55 -11.24 3.99
CA PHE A 114 -4.66 -10.99 4.91
C PHE A 114 -4.47 -11.70 6.25
N ALA A 115 -3.91 -12.92 6.24
CA ALA A 115 -3.53 -13.60 7.47
C ALA A 115 -2.53 -12.78 8.29
N ALA A 116 -1.47 -12.28 7.66
CA ALA A 116 -0.48 -11.43 8.33
C ALA A 116 -1.09 -10.13 8.86
N ALA A 117 -2.01 -9.50 8.12
CA ALA A 117 -2.70 -8.31 8.57
C ALA A 117 -3.59 -8.59 9.79
N GLN A 118 -4.32 -9.70 9.80
CA GLN A 118 -5.15 -10.11 10.94
C GLN A 118 -4.33 -10.47 12.17
N ASP A 119 -3.20 -11.16 12.00
CA ASP A 119 -2.25 -11.45 13.08
C ASP A 119 -1.73 -10.17 13.76
N GLN A 120 -1.56 -9.10 12.98
CA GLN A 120 -1.19 -7.78 13.49
C GLN A 120 -2.37 -6.99 14.06
N LYS A 121 -3.58 -7.57 14.10
CA LYS A 121 -4.83 -6.90 14.53
C LYS A 121 -5.07 -5.61 13.75
N PHE A 122 -4.82 -5.65 12.44
CA PHE A 122 -5.03 -4.52 11.56
C PHE A 122 -6.51 -4.06 11.62
N ASP A 123 -6.71 -2.80 11.97
CA ASP A 123 -8.02 -2.13 12.09
C ASP A 123 -8.02 -0.85 11.23
N GLY A 124 -7.49 -0.95 10.01
CA GLY A 124 -7.41 0.14 9.06
C GLY A 124 -8.35 -0.03 7.87
N TRP A 125 -8.15 0.80 6.86
CA TRP A 125 -8.88 0.71 5.61
C TRP A 125 -8.27 -0.33 4.68
N VAL A 126 -9.12 -1.20 4.14
CA VAL A 126 -8.78 -2.07 3.00
C VAL A 126 -9.37 -1.44 1.76
N VAL A 127 -8.52 -1.10 0.80
CA VAL A 127 -8.89 -0.33 -0.40
C VAL A 127 -8.55 -1.15 -1.64
N LEU A 128 -9.53 -1.38 -2.51
CA LEU A 128 -9.29 -1.97 -3.82
C LEU A 128 -8.65 -0.91 -4.72
N GLU A 129 -7.47 -1.20 -5.26
CA GLU A 129 -6.79 -0.35 -6.22
C GLU A 129 -6.55 -1.11 -7.54
N ALA A 130 -6.94 -0.51 -8.65
CA ALA A 130 -6.71 -1.02 -9.99
C ALA A 130 -6.65 0.13 -11.00
N PHE A 131 -5.94 -0.08 -12.10
CA PHE A 131 -5.80 0.94 -13.14
C PHE A 131 -6.30 0.45 -14.49
N GLY A 132 -7.22 1.22 -15.07
CA GLY A 132 -7.78 0.96 -16.40
C GLY A 132 -7.21 1.88 -17.48
N SER A 133 -7.41 1.48 -18.75
CA SER A 133 -6.97 2.26 -19.91
C SER A 133 -7.96 3.33 -20.40
N GLY A 134 -9.07 3.55 -19.65
CA GLY A 134 -10.14 4.48 -20.07
C GLY A 134 -9.75 5.96 -19.98
N LEU A 135 -8.73 6.32 -19.18
CA LEU A 135 -8.19 7.67 -19.06
C LEU A 135 -6.75 7.68 -19.60
N PRO A 136 -6.50 8.20 -20.81
CA PRO A 136 -5.20 8.08 -21.49
C PRO A 136 -4.02 8.62 -20.70
N GLU A 137 -4.19 9.74 -20.01
CA GLU A 137 -3.12 10.37 -19.21
C GLU A 137 -2.76 9.50 -17.99
N LEU A 138 -3.76 8.94 -17.31
CA LEU A 138 -3.55 8.03 -16.19
C LEU A 138 -2.94 6.70 -16.66
N ALA A 139 -3.46 6.14 -17.75
CA ALA A 139 -2.94 4.92 -18.36
C ALA A 139 -1.46 5.07 -18.75
N ALA A 140 -1.10 6.22 -19.33
CA ALA A 140 0.30 6.54 -19.63
C ALA A 140 1.17 6.64 -18.38
N ALA A 141 0.69 7.30 -17.32
CA ALA A 141 1.41 7.45 -16.06
C ALA A 141 1.61 6.09 -15.35
N THR A 142 0.59 5.24 -15.36
CA THR A 142 0.59 3.92 -14.70
C THR A 142 1.04 2.76 -15.61
N ARG A 143 1.39 3.05 -16.87
CA ARG A 143 1.86 2.06 -17.86
C ARG A 143 0.81 1.00 -18.23
N ILE A 144 -0.46 1.35 -18.21
CA ILE A 144 -1.56 0.46 -18.57
C ILE A 144 -1.81 0.55 -20.08
N TRP A 145 -1.16 -0.33 -20.84
CA TRP A 145 -1.17 -0.32 -22.31
C TRP A 145 -2.28 -1.20 -22.94
N ARG A 146 -3.04 -1.90 -22.11
CA ARG A 146 -4.16 -2.75 -22.53
C ARG A 146 -5.26 -2.74 -21.49
N PRO A 147 -6.50 -3.10 -21.81
CA PRO A 147 -7.54 -3.32 -20.81
C PRO A 147 -7.13 -4.42 -19.82
N MET A 148 -7.16 -4.11 -18.52
CA MET A 148 -6.84 -5.04 -17.43
C MET A 148 -8.09 -5.69 -16.84
N PHE A 149 -9.25 -5.11 -17.11
CA PHE A 149 -10.58 -5.59 -16.73
C PHE A 149 -11.61 -5.11 -17.76
N LYS A 150 -12.77 -5.74 -17.80
CA LYS A 150 -13.84 -5.45 -18.77
C LYS A 150 -14.42 -4.06 -18.59
N ASP A 151 -14.86 -3.75 -17.39
CA ASP A 151 -15.47 -2.48 -16.99
C ASP A 151 -15.35 -2.26 -15.46
N HIS A 152 -15.67 -1.06 -15.00
CA HIS A 152 -15.54 -0.71 -13.60
C HIS A 152 -16.53 -1.48 -12.71
N GLU A 153 -17.72 -1.81 -13.20
CA GLU A 153 -18.71 -2.58 -12.45
C GLU A 153 -18.19 -3.98 -12.16
N THR A 154 -17.66 -4.67 -13.18
CA THR A 154 -16.98 -5.97 -13.05
C THR A 154 -15.84 -5.88 -12.04
N LEU A 155 -14.97 -4.85 -12.14
CA LEU A 155 -13.87 -4.64 -11.21
C LEU A 155 -14.36 -4.54 -9.76
N PHE A 156 -15.32 -3.67 -9.49
CA PHE A 156 -15.81 -3.45 -8.12
C PHE A 156 -16.54 -4.67 -7.56
N GLN A 157 -17.31 -5.36 -8.38
CA GLN A 157 -18.05 -6.54 -7.97
C GLN A 157 -17.10 -7.71 -7.70
N GLU A 158 -16.34 -8.14 -8.69
CA GLU A 158 -15.46 -9.31 -8.58
C GLU A 158 -14.32 -9.08 -7.59
N GLY A 159 -13.64 -7.93 -7.67
CA GLY A 159 -12.56 -7.59 -6.74
C GLY A 159 -13.04 -7.39 -5.31
N GLY A 160 -14.19 -6.74 -5.12
CA GLY A 160 -14.79 -6.57 -3.80
C GLY A 160 -15.26 -7.89 -3.20
N ASP A 161 -15.86 -8.78 -3.99
CA ASP A 161 -16.28 -10.11 -3.54
C ASP A 161 -15.07 -10.99 -3.19
N PHE A 162 -14.04 -10.95 -4.01
CA PHE A 162 -12.78 -11.64 -3.74
C PHE A 162 -12.16 -11.18 -2.41
N ILE A 163 -12.00 -9.87 -2.20
CA ILE A 163 -11.42 -9.33 -0.95
C ILE A 163 -12.22 -9.78 0.27
N ARG A 164 -13.55 -9.62 0.25
CA ARG A 164 -14.42 -10.03 1.37
C ARG A 164 -14.33 -11.53 1.64
N SER A 165 -14.39 -12.34 0.60
CA SER A 165 -14.31 -13.81 0.71
C SER A 165 -12.96 -14.25 1.26
N CYS A 166 -11.86 -13.74 0.71
CA CYS A 166 -10.52 -14.09 1.12
C CYS A 166 -10.23 -13.67 2.57
N TRP A 167 -10.63 -12.46 2.96
CA TRP A 167 -10.51 -11.97 4.34
C TRP A 167 -11.26 -12.87 5.34
N SER A 168 -12.52 -13.22 5.04
CA SER A 168 -13.34 -14.04 5.93
C SER A 168 -12.86 -15.49 6.05
N GLN A 169 -12.22 -16.04 5.02
CA GLN A 169 -11.67 -17.41 5.07
C GLN A 169 -10.48 -17.53 6.02
N VAL A 170 -9.71 -16.47 6.19
CA VAL A 170 -8.58 -16.43 7.13
C VAL A 170 -9.09 -16.45 8.58
N GLU A 171 -10.16 -15.70 8.89
CA GLU A 171 -10.76 -15.65 10.24
C GLU A 171 -11.23 -17.02 10.75
N VAL A 172 -11.56 -17.94 9.86
CA VAL A 172 -12.08 -19.29 10.23
C VAL A 172 -10.96 -20.27 10.60
N GLN A 173 -9.69 -19.95 10.30
CA GLN A 173 -8.56 -20.85 10.56
C GLN A 173 -7.89 -20.66 11.93
N VAL A 174 -8.37 -19.76 12.77
CA VAL A 174 -7.90 -19.45 14.11
C VAL A 174 -8.83 -20.08 15.15
#